data_975bcd9b1b69e108ff77ae927c7b93eb
#
_entry.id   975bcd9b1b69e108ff77ae927c7b93eb
#
_cell.length_a   1.000
_cell.length_b   1.000
_cell.length_c   1.000
_cell.angle_alpha   90.00
_cell.angle_beta   90.00
_cell.angle_gamma   90.00
#
_symmetry.space_group_name_H-M   'P 1'
#
loop_
_entity.id
_entity.type
_entity.pdbx_description
1 polymer ?
#
loop_
_entity_poly.entity_id
_entity_poly.type
_entity_poly.pdbx_seq_one_letter_code
_entity_poly.pdbx_strand_id
1 'polypeptide(L)'
;VYKRQFLYGLSYLVFLVLGATVVKPFYASQVHNADPEILKFGIEYLSTVMMFSFGLLGQFFFERLLTSTGKTIFSMTSQLCGAITNIILDPILIFGLLGAPKMGVTGAAVATVIGQCVACIVAGTCNHKFNHEVRLSFRGFRPDLKIIGHIYAVGIPSIIMQSISSIMTYCMNLILVQFTVTATAVFGVYFKLQSFFFMPVFGLNNGITPIIAYNYGARHRKRMLKTVKVSMFIAFCFTFIGFLAFEFIPKTLLGLFSASSDMLAIGIPALRIIGIHYLIAWFC
;
A
#
# COMPACT_ATOMS: atom_id res chain seq x y z
N VAL A 1 16.71 -16.02 7.31
CA VAL A 1 15.70 -16.15 6.24
C VAL A 1 14.58 -17.10 6.65
N TYR A 2 14.90 -18.33 7.08
CA TYR A 2 13.91 -19.37 7.42
C TYR A 2 12.91 -18.96 8.52
N LYS A 3 13.38 -18.21 9.53
CA LYS A 3 12.57 -17.77 10.66
C LYS A 3 11.52 -16.73 10.26
N ARG A 4 11.80 -15.93 9.22
CA ARG A 4 10.83 -15.01 8.65
C ARG A 4 9.74 -15.72 7.84
N GLN A 5 10.05 -16.82 7.16
CA GLN A 5 9.06 -17.62 6.41
C GLN A 5 7.95 -18.14 7.32
N PHE A 6 8.30 -18.60 8.52
CA PHE A 6 7.32 -19.04 9.51
C PHE A 6 6.36 -17.93 9.92
N LEU A 7 6.90 -16.71 10.13
CA LEU A 7 6.08 -15.55 10.47
C LEU A 7 5.12 -15.16 9.34
N TYR A 8 5.53 -15.25 8.07
CA TYR A 8 4.64 -15.02 6.93
C TYR A 8 3.53 -16.08 6.85
N GLY A 9 3.87 -17.36 7.09
CA GLY A 9 2.87 -18.43 7.18
C GLY A 9 1.86 -18.20 8.32
N LEU A 10 2.35 -17.80 9.49
CA LEU A 10 1.49 -17.45 10.63
C LEU A 10 0.63 -16.23 10.32
N SER A 11 1.19 -15.19 9.69
CA SER A 11 0.44 -14.03 9.26
C SER A 11 -0.67 -14.40 8.28
N TYR A 12 -0.41 -15.30 7.34
CA TYR A 12 -1.43 -15.80 6.42
C TYR A 12 -2.59 -16.48 7.15
N LEU A 13 -2.31 -17.33 8.13
CA LEU A 13 -3.35 -17.97 8.95
C LEU A 13 -4.19 -16.92 9.70
N VAL A 14 -3.56 -15.88 10.24
CA VAL A 14 -4.27 -14.78 10.89
C VAL A 14 -5.18 -14.05 9.88
N PHE A 15 -4.69 -13.71 8.69
CA PHE A 15 -5.51 -13.07 7.64
C PHE A 15 -6.66 -13.97 7.18
N LEU A 16 -6.44 -15.27 7.08
CA LEU A 16 -7.49 -16.24 6.71
C LEU A 16 -8.59 -16.29 7.78
N VAL A 17 -8.22 -16.36 9.06
CA VAL A 17 -9.18 -16.35 10.18
C VAL A 17 -9.94 -15.01 10.23
N LEU A 18 -9.24 -13.88 10.11
CA LEU A 18 -9.85 -12.55 10.08
C LEU A 18 -10.79 -12.39 8.89
N GLY A 19 -10.40 -12.87 7.71
CA GLY A 19 -11.23 -12.85 6.51
C GLY A 19 -12.54 -13.64 6.68
N ALA A 20 -12.47 -14.77 7.37
CA ALA A 20 -13.64 -15.60 7.60
C ALA A 20 -14.56 -15.09 8.73
N THR A 21 -13.98 -14.47 9.79
CA THR A 21 -14.72 -14.18 11.04
C THR A 21 -15.01 -12.69 11.24
N VAL A 22 -14.09 -11.80 10.90
CA VAL A 22 -14.16 -10.37 11.27
C VAL A 22 -14.75 -9.51 10.15
N VAL A 23 -14.61 -9.89 8.89
CA VAL A 23 -15.06 -9.05 7.76
C VAL A 23 -16.56 -8.73 7.84
N LYS A 24 -17.40 -9.71 8.11
CA LYS A 24 -18.85 -9.49 8.22
C LYS A 24 -19.23 -8.54 9.37
N PRO A 25 -18.84 -8.78 10.64
CA PRO A 25 -19.17 -7.87 11.73
C PRO A 25 -18.52 -6.49 11.56
N PHE A 26 -17.34 -6.39 10.97
CA PHE A 26 -16.68 -5.13 10.67
C PHE A 26 -17.54 -4.26 9.73
N TYR A 27 -17.96 -4.80 8.59
CA TYR A 27 -18.83 -4.07 7.67
C TYR A 27 -20.19 -3.73 8.28
N ALA A 28 -20.79 -4.64 9.05
CA ALA A 28 -22.05 -4.40 9.73
C ALA A 28 -21.97 -3.24 10.75
N SER A 29 -20.80 -3.06 11.40
CA SER A 29 -20.59 -1.94 12.34
C SER A 29 -20.32 -0.61 11.67
N GLN A 30 -19.73 -0.60 10.46
CA GLN A 30 -19.36 0.61 9.75
C GLN A 30 -20.53 1.22 8.96
N VAL A 31 -21.50 0.41 8.58
CA VAL A 31 -22.50 0.76 7.57
C VAL A 31 -23.89 0.70 8.20
N HIS A 32 -24.17 1.63 9.13
CA HIS A 32 -25.45 1.67 9.84
C HIS A 32 -26.64 2.08 8.96
N ASN A 33 -26.44 2.71 7.78
CA ASN A 33 -27.50 3.20 6.89
C ASN A 33 -27.19 3.06 5.40
N ALA A 34 -26.30 2.14 5.00
CA ALA A 34 -26.00 1.98 3.59
C ALA A 34 -26.86 0.90 2.94
N ASP A 35 -26.95 1.05 1.62
CA ASP A 35 -27.61 0.11 0.74
C ASP A 35 -27.10 -1.33 0.98
N PRO A 36 -28.00 -2.31 1.18
CA PRO A 36 -27.62 -3.72 1.39
C PRO A 36 -26.68 -4.28 0.29
N GLU A 37 -26.77 -3.76 -0.93
CA GLU A 37 -25.89 -4.15 -2.04
C GLU A 37 -24.44 -3.72 -1.81
N ILE A 38 -24.22 -2.52 -1.30
CA ILE A 38 -22.87 -2.00 -0.99
C ILE A 38 -22.22 -2.86 0.10
N LEU A 39 -23.01 -3.23 1.13
CA LEU A 39 -22.57 -4.11 2.19
C LEU A 39 -22.15 -5.48 1.66
N LYS A 40 -22.97 -6.08 0.80
CA LYS A 40 -22.71 -7.38 0.20
C LYS A 40 -21.42 -7.34 -0.64
N PHE A 41 -21.31 -6.38 -1.54
CA PHE A 41 -20.12 -6.24 -2.40
C PHE A 41 -18.82 -5.97 -1.60
N GLY A 42 -18.91 -5.17 -0.54
CA GLY A 42 -17.77 -4.92 0.33
C GLY A 42 -17.30 -6.18 1.06
N ILE A 43 -18.23 -6.99 1.59
CA ILE A 43 -17.92 -8.26 2.24
C ILE A 43 -17.31 -9.25 1.25
N GLU A 44 -17.92 -9.41 0.06
CA GLU A 44 -17.41 -10.30 -0.98
C GLU A 44 -15.99 -9.93 -1.43
N TYR A 45 -15.73 -8.65 -1.67
CA TYR A 45 -14.42 -8.15 -2.05
C TYR A 45 -13.37 -8.44 -0.97
N LEU A 46 -13.62 -7.95 0.24
CA LEU A 46 -12.62 -8.01 1.31
C LEU A 46 -12.37 -9.45 1.77
N SER A 47 -13.42 -10.29 1.88
CA SER A 47 -13.25 -11.70 2.25
C SER A 47 -12.46 -12.47 1.19
N THR A 48 -12.71 -12.23 -0.10
CA THR A 48 -11.95 -12.86 -1.19
C THR A 48 -10.48 -12.47 -1.13
N VAL A 49 -10.16 -11.18 -1.02
CA VAL A 49 -8.77 -10.70 -0.96
C VAL A 49 -8.04 -11.22 0.29
N MET A 50 -8.72 -11.27 1.44
CA MET A 50 -8.11 -11.76 2.68
C MET A 50 -7.90 -13.28 2.66
N MET A 51 -8.87 -14.06 2.19
CA MET A 51 -8.74 -15.52 2.09
C MET A 51 -7.62 -15.95 1.14
N PHE A 52 -7.45 -15.23 0.04
CA PHE A 52 -6.43 -15.52 -0.96
C PHE A 52 -5.17 -14.63 -0.84
N SER A 53 -4.91 -14.07 0.34
CA SER A 53 -3.76 -13.18 0.60
C SER A 53 -2.38 -13.88 0.57
N PHE A 54 -2.32 -15.20 0.36
CA PHE A 54 -1.05 -15.93 0.26
C PHE A 54 -0.16 -15.39 -0.87
N GLY A 55 -0.74 -14.96 -2.00
CA GLY A 55 -0.02 -14.33 -3.09
C GLY A 55 0.67 -13.03 -2.66
N LEU A 56 -0.08 -12.16 -1.98
CA LEU A 56 0.42 -10.90 -1.43
C LEU A 56 1.57 -11.11 -0.43
N LEU A 57 1.38 -12.00 0.53
CA LEU A 57 2.39 -12.28 1.55
C LEU A 57 3.66 -12.91 0.95
N GLY A 58 3.48 -13.84 -0.01
CA GLY A 58 4.59 -14.44 -0.75
C GLY A 58 5.34 -13.40 -1.58
N GLN A 59 4.63 -12.50 -2.27
CA GLN A 59 5.21 -11.38 -3.00
C GLN A 59 6.07 -10.52 -2.08
N PHE A 60 5.53 -10.02 -0.97
CA PHE A 60 6.27 -9.20 0.00
C PHE A 60 7.49 -9.93 0.55
N PHE A 61 7.39 -11.24 0.82
CA PHE A 61 8.51 -12.02 1.28
C PHE A 61 9.68 -12.01 0.28
N PHE A 62 9.43 -12.36 -0.99
CA PHE A 62 10.46 -12.39 -2.01
C PHE A 62 10.99 -11.01 -2.37
N GLU A 63 10.14 -9.99 -2.41
CA GLU A 63 10.54 -8.61 -2.65
C GLU A 63 11.48 -8.09 -1.57
N ARG A 64 11.21 -8.39 -0.30
CA ARG A 64 12.09 -8.00 0.81
C ARG A 64 13.44 -8.74 0.76
N LEU A 65 13.48 -9.99 0.29
CA LEU A 65 14.73 -10.69 0.05
C LEU A 65 15.53 -10.05 -1.07
N LEU A 66 14.92 -9.74 -2.21
CA LEU A 66 15.55 -9.07 -3.33
C LEU A 66 16.07 -7.68 -2.96
N THR A 67 15.27 -6.92 -2.23
CA THR A 67 15.62 -5.57 -1.77
C THR A 67 16.78 -5.60 -0.77
N SER A 68 16.80 -6.57 0.17
CA SER A 68 17.86 -6.70 1.18
C SER A 68 19.22 -7.09 0.59
N THR A 69 19.23 -7.72 -0.58
CA THR A 69 20.45 -8.07 -1.34
C THR A 69 20.80 -7.03 -2.42
N GLY A 70 20.15 -5.85 -2.40
CA GLY A 70 20.41 -4.76 -3.34
C GLY A 70 19.82 -4.96 -4.74
N LYS A 71 19.03 -6.04 -4.96
CA LYS A 71 18.44 -6.38 -6.26
C LYS A 71 17.05 -5.76 -6.44
N THR A 72 16.94 -4.46 -6.19
CA THR A 72 15.67 -3.69 -6.19
C THR A 72 14.98 -3.66 -7.56
N ILE A 73 15.74 -3.73 -8.66
CA ILE A 73 15.19 -3.77 -10.02
C ILE A 73 14.27 -4.98 -10.20
N PHE A 74 14.66 -6.16 -9.72
CA PHE A 74 13.82 -7.36 -9.82
C PHE A 74 12.59 -7.29 -8.93
N SER A 75 12.69 -6.63 -7.76
CA SER A 75 11.54 -6.34 -6.90
C SER A 75 10.56 -5.42 -7.64
N MET A 76 11.04 -4.36 -8.27
CA MET A 76 10.22 -3.45 -9.08
C MET A 76 9.57 -4.17 -10.27
N THR A 77 10.32 -5.03 -10.97
CA THR A 77 9.78 -5.80 -12.10
C THR A 77 8.63 -6.71 -11.66
N SER A 78 8.74 -7.37 -10.50
CA SER A 78 7.66 -8.22 -10.00
C SER A 78 6.39 -7.43 -9.69
N GLN A 79 6.52 -6.26 -9.06
CA GLN A 79 5.40 -5.37 -8.80
C GLN A 79 4.73 -4.88 -10.09
N LEU A 80 5.54 -4.49 -11.09
CA LEU A 80 5.02 -4.06 -12.40
C LEU A 80 4.27 -5.19 -13.10
N CYS A 81 4.80 -6.40 -13.12
CA CYS A 81 4.11 -7.56 -13.70
C CYS A 81 2.76 -7.82 -13.01
N GLY A 82 2.72 -7.76 -11.68
CA GLY A 82 1.48 -7.90 -10.93
C GLY A 82 0.47 -6.81 -11.24
N ALA A 83 0.90 -5.54 -11.25
CA ALA A 83 0.05 -4.39 -11.56
C ALA A 83 -0.49 -4.44 -12.99
N ILE A 84 0.34 -4.77 -13.99
CA ILE A 84 -0.10 -4.91 -15.37
C ILE A 84 -1.12 -6.04 -15.51
N THR A 85 -0.87 -7.18 -14.87
CA THR A 85 -1.81 -8.31 -14.85
C THR A 85 -3.17 -7.89 -14.26
N ASN A 86 -3.17 -7.17 -13.15
CA ASN A 86 -4.38 -6.67 -12.52
C ASN A 86 -5.13 -5.71 -13.45
N ILE A 87 -4.45 -4.69 -14.02
CA ILE A 87 -5.04 -3.72 -14.95
C ILE A 87 -5.70 -4.40 -16.16
N ILE A 88 -5.10 -5.48 -16.68
CA ILE A 88 -5.66 -6.23 -17.81
C ILE A 88 -6.86 -7.07 -17.37
N LEU A 89 -6.77 -7.74 -16.23
CA LEU A 89 -7.81 -8.65 -15.75
C LEU A 89 -9.02 -7.93 -15.16
N ASP A 90 -8.86 -6.75 -14.57
CA ASP A 90 -9.95 -5.97 -13.99
C ASP A 90 -11.10 -5.77 -14.99
N PRO A 91 -10.92 -5.16 -16.19
CA PRO A 91 -12.03 -4.99 -17.12
C PRO A 91 -12.57 -6.33 -17.66
N ILE A 92 -11.73 -7.35 -17.80
CA ILE A 92 -12.15 -8.65 -18.31
C ILE A 92 -13.11 -9.32 -17.32
N LEU A 93 -12.78 -9.35 -16.04
CA LEU A 93 -13.57 -10.06 -15.02
C LEU A 93 -14.73 -9.19 -14.49
N ILE A 94 -14.60 -7.87 -14.45
CA ILE A 94 -15.67 -6.99 -14.01
C ILE A 94 -16.81 -6.97 -15.03
N PHE A 95 -16.48 -6.78 -16.31
CA PHE A 95 -17.48 -6.61 -17.38
C PHE A 95 -17.81 -7.91 -18.12
N GLY A 96 -17.03 -8.97 -17.93
CA GLY A 96 -17.22 -10.24 -18.63
C GLY A 96 -16.75 -10.20 -20.09
N LEU A 97 -15.62 -9.52 -20.36
CA LEU A 97 -15.05 -9.45 -21.69
C LEU A 97 -14.35 -10.76 -22.07
N LEU A 98 -14.14 -10.98 -23.37
CA LEU A 98 -13.44 -12.14 -23.93
C LEU A 98 -14.04 -13.51 -23.53
N GLY A 99 -15.34 -13.55 -23.23
CA GLY A 99 -16.03 -14.79 -22.83
C GLY A 99 -15.90 -15.15 -21.35
N ALA A 100 -15.29 -14.29 -20.54
CA ALA A 100 -15.25 -14.47 -19.08
C ALA A 100 -16.63 -14.20 -18.45
N PRO A 101 -16.98 -14.85 -17.32
CA PRO A 101 -18.20 -14.53 -16.61
C PRO A 101 -18.15 -13.11 -16.05
N LYS A 102 -19.26 -12.36 -16.16
CA LYS A 102 -19.40 -11.04 -15.55
C LYS A 102 -19.50 -11.20 -14.04
N MET A 103 -18.42 -10.88 -13.33
CA MET A 103 -18.33 -11.06 -11.88
C MET A 103 -18.46 -9.75 -11.08
N GLY A 104 -18.50 -8.59 -11.73
CA GLY A 104 -18.61 -7.31 -11.05
C GLY A 104 -17.49 -7.07 -10.03
N VAL A 105 -17.86 -6.69 -8.80
CA VAL A 105 -16.92 -6.38 -7.70
C VAL A 105 -16.08 -7.60 -7.30
N THR A 106 -16.67 -8.80 -7.29
CA THR A 106 -15.93 -10.03 -7.03
C THR A 106 -14.87 -10.29 -8.10
N GLY A 107 -15.14 -9.92 -9.36
CA GLY A 107 -14.17 -9.97 -10.45
C GLY A 107 -12.94 -9.10 -10.18
N ALA A 108 -13.11 -7.89 -9.66
CA ALA A 108 -12.00 -7.02 -9.25
C ALA A 108 -11.18 -7.65 -8.11
N ALA A 109 -11.83 -8.29 -7.13
CA ALA A 109 -11.13 -9.01 -6.06
C ALA A 109 -10.27 -10.15 -6.61
N VAL A 110 -10.84 -10.95 -7.52
CA VAL A 110 -10.13 -12.08 -8.16
C VAL A 110 -8.97 -11.59 -9.01
N ALA A 111 -9.15 -10.52 -9.82
CA ALA A 111 -8.08 -9.92 -10.61
C ALA A 111 -6.93 -9.44 -9.73
N THR A 112 -7.23 -8.82 -8.59
CA THR A 112 -6.24 -8.39 -7.60
C THR A 112 -5.45 -9.59 -7.06
N VAL A 113 -6.13 -10.66 -6.66
CA VAL A 113 -5.47 -11.89 -6.16
C VAL A 113 -4.58 -12.52 -7.24
N ILE A 114 -5.05 -12.62 -8.49
CA ILE A 114 -4.25 -13.15 -9.59
C ILE A 114 -3.01 -12.29 -9.83
N GLY A 115 -3.16 -10.95 -9.86
CA GLY A 115 -2.05 -10.02 -9.99
C GLY A 115 -0.99 -10.22 -8.89
N GLN A 116 -1.40 -10.37 -7.65
CA GLN A 116 -0.51 -10.65 -6.51
C GLN A 116 0.18 -12.02 -6.63
N CYS A 117 -0.52 -13.06 -7.12
CA CYS A 117 0.06 -14.37 -7.37
C CYS A 117 1.11 -14.32 -8.48
N VAL A 118 0.84 -13.61 -9.58
CA VAL A 118 1.81 -13.40 -10.67
C VAL A 118 3.03 -12.66 -10.15
N ALA A 119 2.85 -11.59 -9.39
CA ALA A 119 3.96 -10.86 -8.77
C ALA A 119 4.79 -11.77 -7.83
N CYS A 120 4.14 -12.62 -7.03
CA CYS A 120 4.80 -13.60 -6.17
C CYS A 120 5.64 -14.59 -6.99
N ILE A 121 5.10 -15.14 -8.07
CA ILE A 121 5.80 -16.09 -8.94
C ILE A 121 7.00 -15.42 -9.60
N VAL A 122 6.83 -14.20 -10.14
CA VAL A 122 7.92 -13.44 -10.76
C VAL A 122 9.00 -13.11 -9.73
N ALA A 123 8.63 -12.61 -8.56
CA ALA A 123 9.58 -12.30 -7.48
C ALA A 123 10.34 -13.56 -7.01
N GLY A 124 9.64 -14.68 -6.84
CA GLY A 124 10.22 -15.98 -6.49
C GLY A 124 11.20 -16.49 -7.53
N THR A 125 10.82 -16.41 -8.81
CA THR A 125 11.67 -16.80 -9.95
C THR A 125 12.92 -15.93 -10.03
N CYS A 126 12.77 -14.61 -9.90
CA CYS A 126 13.89 -13.68 -9.88
C CYS A 126 14.81 -13.94 -8.68
N ASN A 127 14.24 -14.22 -7.51
CA ASN A 127 15.03 -14.57 -6.35
C ASN A 127 15.82 -15.88 -6.55
N HIS A 128 15.20 -16.89 -7.13
CA HIS A 128 15.86 -18.17 -7.40
C HIS A 128 16.99 -18.04 -8.44
N LYS A 129 16.76 -17.30 -9.54
CA LYS A 129 17.71 -17.17 -10.64
C LYS A 129 18.85 -16.19 -10.37
N PHE A 130 18.54 -15.06 -9.73
CA PHE A 130 19.48 -13.93 -9.63
C PHE A 130 20.00 -13.68 -8.20
N ASN A 131 19.38 -14.27 -7.18
CA ASN A 131 19.79 -14.06 -5.80
C ASN A 131 20.57 -15.27 -5.26
N HIS A 132 21.84 -15.35 -5.63
CA HIS A 132 22.72 -16.44 -5.18
C HIS A 132 23.17 -16.29 -3.72
N GLU A 133 22.99 -15.12 -3.13
CA GLU A 133 23.41 -14.84 -1.76
C GLU A 133 22.49 -15.48 -0.72
N VAL A 134 21.22 -15.67 -1.07
CA VAL A 134 20.20 -16.23 -0.17
C VAL A 134 19.55 -17.45 -0.81
N ARG A 135 20.00 -18.62 -0.41
CA ARG A 135 19.36 -19.90 -0.81
C ARG A 135 18.26 -20.26 0.18
N LEU A 136 17.06 -20.49 -0.34
CA LEU A 136 15.94 -20.97 0.47
C LEU A 136 16.10 -22.48 0.68
N SER A 137 16.21 -22.93 1.93
CA SER A 137 16.20 -24.34 2.30
C SER A 137 15.28 -24.52 3.51
N PHE A 138 14.39 -25.48 3.46
CA PHE A 138 13.49 -25.81 4.57
C PHE A 138 14.09 -26.84 5.54
N ARG A 139 15.27 -27.39 5.21
CA ARG A 139 15.94 -28.39 6.06
C ARG A 139 16.51 -27.73 7.32
N GLY A 140 16.19 -28.29 8.50
CA GLY A 140 16.74 -27.83 9.78
C GLY A 140 16.06 -26.61 10.39
N PHE A 141 14.81 -26.31 10.01
CA PHE A 141 14.04 -25.24 10.61
C PHE A 141 13.83 -25.49 12.12
N ARG A 142 14.33 -24.58 12.96
CA ARG A 142 14.00 -24.52 14.40
C ARG A 142 13.58 -23.08 14.72
N PRO A 143 12.37 -22.86 15.27
CA PRO A 143 11.95 -21.53 15.71
C PRO A 143 12.87 -21.09 16.87
N ASP A 144 13.37 -19.86 16.78
CA ASP A 144 14.20 -19.25 17.81
C ASP A 144 13.49 -18.01 18.32
N LEU A 145 12.98 -18.11 19.52
CA LEU A 145 12.18 -17.06 20.18
C LEU A 145 12.95 -15.74 20.33
N LYS A 146 14.28 -15.80 20.47
CA LYS A 146 15.11 -14.57 20.56
C LYS A 146 15.08 -13.78 19.25
N ILE A 147 15.20 -14.47 18.10
CA ILE A 147 15.14 -13.80 16.80
C ILE A 147 13.72 -13.31 16.49
N ILE A 148 12.70 -14.10 16.83
CA ILE A 148 11.31 -13.69 16.72
C ILE A 148 11.06 -12.44 17.59
N GLY A 149 11.55 -12.42 18.83
CA GLY A 149 11.46 -11.25 19.71
C GLY A 149 12.11 -9.99 19.11
N HIS A 150 13.28 -10.09 18.48
CA HIS A 150 13.92 -8.98 17.80
C HIS A 150 13.12 -8.48 16.58
N ILE A 151 12.50 -9.39 15.82
CA ILE A 151 11.64 -9.00 14.69
C ILE A 151 10.43 -8.22 15.19
N TYR A 152 9.76 -8.68 16.26
CA TYR A 152 8.61 -7.97 16.83
C TYR A 152 9.01 -6.66 17.52
N ALA A 153 10.18 -6.60 18.16
CA ALA A 153 10.69 -5.35 18.77
C ALA A 153 10.84 -4.21 17.76
N VAL A 154 11.16 -4.52 16.48
CA VAL A 154 11.22 -3.54 15.40
C VAL A 154 9.88 -3.43 14.67
N GLY A 155 9.14 -4.52 14.57
CA GLY A 155 7.88 -4.59 13.83
C GLY A 155 6.73 -3.88 14.54
N ILE A 156 6.59 -4.02 15.86
CA ILE A 156 5.50 -3.40 16.63
C ILE A 156 5.48 -1.88 16.52
N PRO A 157 6.60 -1.15 16.70
CA PRO A 157 6.64 0.29 16.47
C PRO A 157 6.23 0.66 15.04
N SER A 158 6.66 -0.12 14.04
CA SER A 158 6.29 0.11 12.63
C SER A 158 4.80 -0.11 12.38
N ILE A 159 4.20 -1.12 13.01
CA ILE A 159 2.74 -1.39 12.94
C ILE A 159 1.99 -0.22 13.56
N ILE A 160 2.40 0.27 14.73
CA ILE A 160 1.78 1.42 15.41
C ILE A 160 1.84 2.65 14.50
N MET A 161 3.01 2.97 13.92
CA MET A 161 3.16 4.10 13.01
C MET A 161 2.22 4.01 11.79
N GLN A 162 2.10 2.84 11.18
CA GLN A 162 1.19 2.64 10.05
C GLN A 162 -0.28 2.70 10.45
N SER A 163 -0.62 2.22 11.64
CA SER A 163 -1.98 2.25 12.18
C SER A 163 -2.46 3.67 12.49
N ILE A 164 -1.57 4.59 12.84
CA ILE A 164 -1.91 6.00 13.12
C ILE A 164 -2.63 6.62 11.92
N SER A 165 -2.15 6.40 10.69
CA SER A 165 -2.80 6.92 9.48
C SER A 165 -4.23 6.42 9.30
N SER A 166 -4.47 5.14 9.58
CA SER A 166 -5.81 4.55 9.48
C SER A 166 -6.74 5.07 10.56
N ILE A 167 -6.25 5.17 11.80
CA ILE A 167 -7.01 5.71 12.93
C ILE A 167 -7.35 7.18 12.68
N MET A 168 -6.39 7.98 12.20
CA MET A 168 -6.60 9.38 11.85
C MET A 168 -7.71 9.54 10.79
N THR A 169 -7.64 8.74 9.72
CA THR A 169 -8.65 8.75 8.65
C THR A 169 -10.04 8.40 9.20
N TYR A 170 -10.12 7.40 10.04
CA TYR A 170 -11.36 6.98 10.68
C TYR A 170 -11.94 8.09 11.57
N CYS A 171 -11.15 8.66 12.48
CA CYS A 171 -11.57 9.75 13.36
C CYS A 171 -11.99 11.00 12.56
N MET A 172 -11.24 11.37 11.52
CA MET A 172 -11.60 12.50 10.67
C MET A 172 -12.93 12.27 9.95
N ASN A 173 -13.20 11.08 9.44
CA ASN A 173 -14.49 10.77 8.84
C ASN A 173 -15.64 10.87 9.85
N LEU A 174 -15.46 10.39 11.09
CA LEU A 174 -16.47 10.53 12.14
C LEU A 174 -16.77 11.98 12.48
N ILE A 175 -15.77 12.84 12.49
CA ILE A 175 -15.94 14.29 12.74
C ILE A 175 -16.62 14.94 11.54
N LEU A 176 -16.16 14.70 10.33
CA LEU A 176 -16.66 15.38 9.13
C LEU A 176 -18.11 15.02 8.80
N VAL A 177 -18.54 13.78 9.07
CA VAL A 177 -19.94 13.36 8.89
C VAL A 177 -20.89 14.20 9.74
N GLN A 178 -20.46 14.68 10.90
CA GLN A 178 -21.30 15.53 11.77
C GLN A 178 -21.56 16.93 11.16
N PHE A 179 -20.70 17.39 10.25
CA PHE A 179 -20.88 18.68 9.57
C PHE A 179 -21.67 18.51 8.28
N THR A 180 -21.13 17.78 7.32
CA THR A 180 -21.81 17.48 6.05
C THR A 180 -21.24 16.22 5.39
N VAL A 181 -22.09 15.48 4.68
CA VAL A 181 -21.67 14.35 3.84
C VAL A 181 -20.71 14.81 2.73
N THR A 182 -20.91 16.03 2.21
CA THR A 182 -20.03 16.63 1.20
C THR A 182 -18.60 16.84 1.72
N ALA A 183 -18.43 17.22 3.00
CA ALA A 183 -17.10 17.37 3.60
C ALA A 183 -16.34 16.04 3.65
N THR A 184 -17.04 14.95 3.96
CA THR A 184 -16.46 13.60 3.93
C THR A 184 -16.02 13.18 2.51
N ALA A 185 -16.84 13.52 1.50
CA ALA A 185 -16.49 13.27 0.11
C ALA A 185 -15.24 14.07 -0.32
N VAL A 186 -15.15 15.35 0.04
CA VAL A 186 -13.97 16.20 -0.18
C VAL A 186 -12.72 15.58 0.46
N PHE A 187 -12.83 15.12 1.69
CA PHE A 187 -11.73 14.48 2.40
C PHE A 187 -11.27 13.17 1.73
N GLY A 188 -12.22 12.38 1.23
CA GLY A 188 -11.91 11.18 0.45
C GLY A 188 -11.14 11.46 -0.84
N VAL A 189 -11.53 12.52 -1.57
CA VAL A 189 -10.80 12.98 -2.77
C VAL A 189 -9.43 13.54 -2.40
N TYR A 190 -9.33 14.34 -1.34
CA TYR A 190 -8.05 14.81 -0.84
C TYR A 190 -7.09 13.65 -0.55
N PHE A 191 -7.55 12.59 0.13
CA PHE A 191 -6.72 11.41 0.41
C PHE A 191 -6.20 10.71 -0.84
N LYS A 192 -7.03 10.60 -1.87
CA LYS A 192 -6.61 10.03 -3.16
C LYS A 192 -5.57 10.89 -3.85
N LEU A 193 -5.78 12.20 -3.88
CA LEU A 193 -4.82 13.16 -4.43
C LEU A 193 -3.51 13.16 -3.64
N GLN A 194 -3.59 13.17 -2.32
CA GLN A 194 -2.41 13.07 -1.45
C GLN A 194 -1.62 11.80 -1.75
N SER A 195 -2.28 10.66 -1.82
CA SER A 195 -1.62 9.38 -2.11
C SER A 195 -0.88 9.43 -3.45
N PHE A 196 -1.45 10.07 -4.47
CA PHE A 196 -0.81 10.22 -5.77
C PHE A 196 0.52 10.99 -5.68
N PHE A 197 0.58 12.10 -4.94
CA PHE A 197 1.80 12.90 -4.78
C PHE A 197 2.81 12.25 -3.83
N PHE A 198 2.37 11.50 -2.82
CA PHE A 198 3.26 10.85 -1.85
C PHE A 198 3.77 9.48 -2.29
N MET A 199 3.09 8.77 -3.18
CA MET A 199 3.55 7.46 -3.68
C MET A 199 4.98 7.47 -4.24
N PRO A 200 5.40 8.46 -5.05
CA PRO A 200 6.80 8.54 -5.50
C PRO A 200 7.79 8.72 -4.34
N VAL A 201 7.42 9.46 -3.30
CA VAL A 201 8.25 9.68 -2.09
C VAL A 201 8.38 8.39 -1.29
N PHE A 202 7.30 7.62 -1.12
CA PHE A 202 7.36 6.28 -0.51
C PHE A 202 8.21 5.31 -1.34
N GLY A 203 8.09 5.35 -2.67
CA GLY A 203 8.93 4.57 -3.56
C GLY A 203 10.42 4.93 -3.42
N LEU A 204 10.72 6.22 -3.36
CA LEU A 204 12.06 6.72 -3.11
C LEU A 204 12.61 6.20 -1.77
N ASN A 205 11.84 6.29 -0.68
CA ASN A 205 12.24 5.81 0.64
C ASN A 205 12.56 4.30 0.63
N ASN A 206 11.73 3.48 -0.02
CA ASN A 206 12.01 2.06 -0.18
C ASN A 206 13.30 1.79 -0.97
N GLY A 207 13.62 2.61 -1.98
CA GLY A 207 14.83 2.49 -2.79
C GLY A 207 16.10 2.91 -2.08
N ILE A 208 16.06 3.94 -1.24
CA ILE A 208 17.26 4.45 -0.53
C ILE A 208 17.62 3.67 0.73
N THR A 209 16.63 3.04 1.37
CA THR A 209 16.84 2.27 2.60
C THR A 209 17.96 1.23 2.50
N PRO A 210 18.04 0.36 1.47
CA PRO A 210 19.15 -0.59 1.33
C PRO A 210 20.49 0.10 1.04
N ILE A 211 20.49 1.23 0.32
CA ILE A 211 21.71 2.00 0.02
C ILE A 211 22.28 2.59 1.33
N ILE A 212 21.41 3.16 2.16
CA ILE A 212 21.81 3.70 3.48
C ILE A 212 22.33 2.57 4.38
N ALA A 213 21.59 1.46 4.47
CA ALA A 213 21.96 0.30 5.30
C ALA A 213 23.32 -0.28 4.90
N TYR A 214 23.59 -0.44 3.60
CA TYR A 214 24.87 -0.91 3.10
C TYR A 214 26.02 0.05 3.44
N ASN A 215 25.87 1.35 3.17
CA ASN A 215 26.91 2.34 3.45
C ASN A 215 27.12 2.56 4.96
N TYR A 216 26.09 2.37 5.78
CA TYR A 216 26.18 2.38 7.24
C TYR A 216 27.03 1.21 7.74
N GLY A 217 26.74 -0.02 7.25
CA GLY A 217 27.50 -1.22 7.60
C GLY A 217 28.96 -1.13 7.14
N ALA A 218 29.23 -0.55 5.97
CA ALA A 218 30.55 -0.30 5.41
C ALA A 218 31.27 0.93 6.03
N ARG A 219 30.63 1.64 6.99
CA ARG A 219 31.14 2.88 7.62
C ARG A 219 31.44 4.02 6.65
N HIS A 220 30.83 4.03 5.48
CA HIS A 220 30.99 5.08 4.46
C HIS A 220 30.08 6.28 4.71
N ARG A 221 30.33 7.03 5.80
CA ARG A 221 29.52 8.17 6.24
C ARG A 221 29.27 9.22 5.14
N LYS A 222 30.28 9.55 4.35
CA LYS A 222 30.15 10.56 3.27
C LYS A 222 29.13 10.14 2.20
N ARG A 223 29.14 8.85 1.79
CA ARG A 223 28.19 8.32 0.81
C ARG A 223 26.79 8.27 1.37
N MET A 224 26.64 7.83 2.63
CA MET A 224 25.36 7.80 3.33
C MET A 224 24.72 9.19 3.39
N LEU A 225 25.48 10.21 3.84
CA LEU A 225 24.98 11.60 3.90
C LEU A 225 24.66 12.17 2.51
N LYS A 226 25.44 11.84 1.49
CA LYS A 226 25.13 12.24 0.10
C LYS A 226 23.81 11.62 -0.37
N THR A 227 23.60 10.34 -0.11
CA THR A 227 22.34 9.65 -0.45
C THR A 227 21.14 10.33 0.22
N VAL A 228 21.23 10.61 1.53
CA VAL A 228 20.17 11.31 2.27
C VAL A 228 19.89 12.69 1.67
N LYS A 229 20.91 13.51 1.42
CA LYS A 229 20.72 14.85 0.85
C LYS A 229 20.07 14.82 -0.53
N VAL A 230 20.50 13.91 -1.41
CA VAL A 230 19.90 13.77 -2.75
C VAL A 230 18.45 13.30 -2.64
N SER A 231 18.16 12.36 -1.76
CA SER A 231 16.81 11.87 -1.54
C SER A 231 15.88 12.94 -0.99
N MET A 232 16.34 13.73 -0.04
CA MET A 232 15.59 14.87 0.50
C MET A 232 15.29 15.90 -0.59
N PHE A 233 16.25 16.20 -1.45
CA PHE A 233 16.03 17.12 -2.58
C PHE A 233 14.98 16.58 -3.56
N ILE A 234 15.06 15.29 -3.91
CA ILE A 234 14.07 14.65 -4.80
C ILE A 234 12.69 14.64 -4.14
N ALA A 235 12.60 14.29 -2.85
CA ALA A 235 11.33 14.32 -2.10
C ALA A 235 10.74 15.73 -2.06
N PHE A 236 11.57 16.75 -1.83
CA PHE A 236 11.16 18.14 -1.90
C PHE A 236 10.57 18.49 -3.27
N CYS A 237 11.22 18.12 -4.37
CA CYS A 237 10.68 18.39 -5.71
C CYS A 237 9.29 17.78 -5.90
N PHE A 238 9.06 16.53 -5.49
CA PHE A 238 7.74 15.89 -5.61
C PHE A 238 6.68 16.54 -4.72
N THR A 239 7.00 16.84 -3.48
CA THR A 239 6.05 17.50 -2.57
C THR A 239 5.79 18.95 -3.00
N PHE A 240 6.79 19.65 -3.52
CA PHE A 240 6.64 21.00 -4.06
C PHE A 240 5.71 21.04 -5.28
N ILE A 241 5.82 20.07 -6.18
CA ILE A 241 4.87 19.92 -7.30
C ILE A 241 3.44 19.69 -6.74
N GLY A 242 3.28 18.87 -5.72
CA GLY A 242 1.99 18.67 -5.03
C GLY A 242 1.44 19.96 -4.43
N PHE A 243 2.28 20.75 -3.77
CA PHE A 243 1.93 22.08 -3.27
C PHE A 243 1.42 23.00 -4.37
N LEU A 244 2.19 23.13 -5.45
CA LEU A 244 1.80 23.97 -6.60
C LEU A 244 0.48 23.50 -7.21
N ALA A 245 0.27 22.20 -7.34
CA ALA A 245 -0.96 21.64 -7.87
C ALA A 245 -2.17 21.98 -6.97
N PHE A 246 -2.03 21.90 -5.65
CA PHE A 246 -3.12 22.21 -4.71
C PHE A 246 -3.41 23.71 -4.62
N GLU A 247 -2.41 24.56 -4.82
CA GLU A 247 -2.58 26.02 -4.76
C GLU A 247 -3.15 26.58 -6.07
N PHE A 248 -2.60 26.19 -7.22
CA PHE A 248 -2.92 26.81 -8.49
C PHE A 248 -4.04 26.13 -9.28
N ILE A 249 -4.20 24.80 -9.16
CA ILE A 249 -5.18 24.03 -9.95
C ILE A 249 -6.16 23.18 -9.11
N PRO A 250 -6.59 23.61 -7.90
CA PRO A 250 -7.46 22.79 -7.06
C PRO A 250 -8.81 22.50 -7.73
N LYS A 251 -9.37 23.43 -8.50
CA LYS A 251 -10.61 23.25 -9.24
C LYS A 251 -10.51 22.13 -10.26
N THR A 252 -9.41 22.06 -11.01
CA THR A 252 -9.17 21.02 -12.01
C THR A 252 -8.99 19.66 -11.34
N LEU A 253 -8.24 19.60 -10.23
CA LEU A 253 -8.02 18.36 -9.47
C LEU A 253 -9.34 17.80 -8.92
N LEU A 254 -10.19 18.64 -8.34
CA LEU A 254 -11.51 18.21 -7.87
C LEU A 254 -12.43 17.84 -9.04
N GLY A 255 -12.33 18.54 -10.17
CA GLY A 255 -13.09 18.25 -11.38
C GLY A 255 -12.85 16.85 -11.96
N LEU A 256 -11.65 16.29 -11.78
CA LEU A 256 -11.34 14.91 -12.18
C LEU A 256 -12.19 13.86 -11.41
N PHE A 257 -12.75 14.23 -10.27
CA PHE A 257 -13.62 13.39 -9.45
C PHE A 257 -15.11 13.77 -9.54
N SER A 258 -15.51 14.44 -10.62
CA SER A 258 -16.91 14.86 -10.85
C SER A 258 -17.49 15.67 -9.69
N ALA A 259 -16.70 16.60 -9.15
CA ALA A 259 -17.08 17.41 -8.00
C ALA A 259 -18.31 18.28 -8.28
N SER A 260 -19.31 18.22 -7.39
CA SER A 260 -20.48 19.12 -7.39
C SER A 260 -20.08 20.56 -7.03
N SER A 261 -20.98 21.54 -7.25
CA SER A 261 -20.76 22.93 -6.87
C SER A 261 -20.42 23.10 -5.39
N ASP A 262 -21.13 22.37 -4.51
CA ASP A 262 -20.93 22.40 -3.06
C ASP A 262 -19.59 21.77 -2.67
N MET A 263 -19.21 20.70 -3.38
CA MET A 263 -17.91 20.07 -3.18
C MET A 263 -16.75 20.98 -3.61
N LEU A 264 -16.92 21.78 -4.66
CA LEU A 264 -15.93 22.78 -5.05
C LEU A 264 -15.84 23.92 -4.04
N ALA A 265 -16.99 24.39 -3.52
CA ALA A 265 -17.02 25.47 -2.54
C ALA A 265 -16.25 25.13 -1.25
N ILE A 266 -16.36 23.91 -0.77
CA ILE A 266 -15.64 23.41 0.43
C ILE A 266 -14.22 22.95 0.07
N GLY A 267 -14.07 22.26 -1.06
CA GLY A 267 -12.83 21.57 -1.43
C GLY A 267 -11.70 22.50 -1.85
N ILE A 268 -11.99 23.60 -2.57
CA ILE A 268 -10.94 24.52 -3.01
C ILE A 268 -10.19 25.17 -1.83
N PRO A 269 -10.87 25.81 -0.86
CA PRO A 269 -10.18 26.37 0.30
C PRO A 269 -9.51 25.28 1.16
N ALA A 270 -10.15 24.10 1.31
CA ALA A 270 -9.58 22.99 2.05
C ALA A 270 -8.26 22.49 1.43
N LEU A 271 -8.21 22.28 0.11
CA LEU A 271 -6.98 21.85 -0.58
C LEU A 271 -5.86 22.89 -0.46
N ARG A 272 -6.14 24.17 -0.55
CA ARG A 272 -5.14 25.22 -0.39
C ARG A 272 -4.57 25.26 1.03
N ILE A 273 -5.41 25.22 2.05
CA ILE A 273 -4.95 25.21 3.45
C ILE A 273 -4.10 23.96 3.72
N ILE A 274 -4.60 22.80 3.30
CA ILE A 274 -3.87 21.54 3.51
C ILE A 274 -2.60 21.49 2.63
N GLY A 275 -2.63 22.12 1.44
CA GLY A 275 -1.47 22.19 0.53
C GLY A 275 -0.22 22.76 1.20
N ILE A 276 -0.36 23.67 2.14
CA ILE A 276 0.78 24.29 2.86
C ILE A 276 1.66 23.24 3.56
N HIS A 277 1.06 22.14 4.07
CA HIS A 277 1.83 21.11 4.75
C HIS A 277 2.84 20.40 3.83
N TYR A 278 2.62 20.38 2.50
CA TYR A 278 3.55 19.79 1.54
C TYR A 278 4.92 20.47 1.53
N LEU A 279 4.97 21.76 1.91
CA LEU A 279 6.24 22.50 2.03
C LEU A 279 7.11 22.00 3.19
N ILE A 280 6.53 21.27 4.14
CA ILE A 280 7.25 20.76 5.32
C ILE A 280 7.37 19.22 5.24
N ALA A 281 6.46 18.57 4.54
CA ALA A 281 6.36 17.11 4.50
C ALA A 281 7.60 16.37 3.95
N TRP A 282 8.42 17.04 3.12
CA TRP A 282 9.67 16.46 2.59
C TRP A 282 10.74 16.24 3.66
N PHE A 283 10.62 16.92 4.79
CA PHE A 283 11.57 16.84 5.88
C PHE A 283 11.29 15.64 6.81
N CYS A 284 10.06 15.14 6.85
CA CYS A 284 9.65 13.99 7.64
C CYS A 284 9.87 12.68 6.90
#